data_22ea3dbd224bdc522f6de849cdce6ee8
#
_entry.id   22ea3dbd224bdc522f6de849cdce6ee8
#
_cell.length_a   1.000
_cell.length_b   1.000
_cell.length_c   1.000
_cell.angle_alpha   90.00
_cell.angle_beta   90.00
_cell.angle_gamma   90.00
#
_symmetry.space_group_name_H-M   'P 1'
#
loop_
_entity.id
_entity.type
_entity.pdbx_description
1 polymer ?
#
loop_
_entity_poly.entity_id
_entity_poly.type
_entity_poly.pdbx_seq_one_letter_code
_entity_poly.pdbx_strand_id
1 'polypeptide(L)'
;PVEEVLSEAMIRLKKRLPDANIHVRVPEEFLMVPMDAVLIEQVLINLLENAVVHAESTEPIECYVESLSDYAVFHVRDYGVGIPPEKLATIFDGSSSTTSTSPDGRKGMGIGLSICKTIILAHGGEIKAINHTRGAEFYFTLPKEDK
;
A
#
# COMPACT_ATOMS: atom_id res chain seq x y z
N PRO A 1 6.40 -16.38 -3.45
CA PRO A 1 5.65 -15.96 -4.65
C PRO A 1 4.76 -14.76 -4.35
N VAL A 2 4.73 -13.84 -5.30
CA VAL A 2 3.97 -12.61 -5.16
C VAL A 2 2.48 -12.90 -4.95
N GLU A 3 1.93 -13.85 -5.67
CA GLU A 3 0.50 -14.19 -5.51
C GLU A 3 0.14 -14.62 -4.11
N GLU A 4 1.02 -15.37 -3.45
CA GLU A 4 0.75 -15.84 -2.10
C GLU A 4 0.72 -14.69 -1.10
N VAL A 5 1.64 -13.74 -1.26
CA VAL A 5 1.68 -12.58 -0.38
C VAL A 5 0.43 -11.73 -0.55
N LEU A 6 0.01 -11.50 -1.80
CA LEU A 6 -1.21 -10.76 -2.07
C LEU A 6 -2.44 -11.46 -1.52
N SER A 7 -2.52 -12.77 -1.72
CA SER A 7 -3.66 -13.55 -1.23
C SER A 7 -3.76 -13.51 0.29
N GLU A 8 -2.64 -13.66 0.98
CA GLU A 8 -2.64 -13.62 2.43
C GLU A 8 -3.01 -12.26 2.96
N ALA A 9 -2.50 -11.19 2.32
CA ALA A 9 -2.85 -9.84 2.71
C ALA A 9 -4.35 -9.60 2.55
N MET A 10 -4.93 -10.08 1.47
CA MET A 10 -6.36 -9.93 1.22
C MET A 10 -7.20 -10.70 2.23
N ILE A 11 -6.77 -11.89 2.59
CA ILE A 11 -7.50 -12.69 3.59
C ILE A 11 -7.53 -11.95 4.92
N ARG A 12 -6.39 -11.42 5.35
CA ARG A 12 -6.30 -10.68 6.60
C ARG A 12 -7.11 -9.39 6.59
N LEU A 13 -7.06 -8.69 5.46
CA LEU A 13 -7.80 -7.44 5.32
C LEU A 13 -9.29 -7.67 5.40
N LYS A 14 -9.80 -8.74 4.77
CA LYS A 14 -11.22 -9.03 4.78
C LYS A 14 -11.77 -9.36 6.16
N LYS A 15 -10.95 -9.88 7.05
CA LYS A 15 -11.37 -10.12 8.43
C LYS A 15 -11.62 -8.82 9.16
N ARG A 16 -10.88 -7.77 8.82
CA ARG A 16 -10.99 -6.47 9.48
C ARG A 16 -11.96 -5.54 8.78
N LEU A 17 -12.02 -5.63 7.45
CA LEU A 17 -12.86 -4.76 6.62
C LEU A 17 -13.61 -5.61 5.61
N PRO A 18 -14.65 -6.35 6.05
CA PRO A 18 -15.31 -7.31 5.18
C PRO A 18 -16.04 -6.71 3.99
N ASP A 19 -16.40 -5.42 4.07
CA ASP A 19 -17.11 -4.76 3.00
C ASP A 19 -16.19 -4.06 1.99
N ALA A 20 -14.88 -4.16 2.18
CA ALA A 20 -13.94 -3.52 1.27
C ALA A 20 -14.02 -4.15 -0.12
N ASN A 21 -14.09 -3.31 -1.13
CA ASN A 21 -14.16 -3.75 -2.52
C ASN A 21 -12.79 -3.51 -3.17
N ILE A 22 -12.04 -4.57 -3.37
CA ILE A 22 -10.68 -4.48 -3.86
C ILE A 22 -10.51 -5.43 -5.04
N HIS A 23 -10.03 -4.87 -6.15
CA HIS A 23 -9.70 -5.67 -7.33
C HIS A 23 -8.20 -5.92 -7.33
N VAL A 24 -7.82 -7.18 -7.40
CA VAL A 24 -6.42 -7.59 -7.39
C VAL A 24 -6.04 -8.10 -8.77
N ARG A 25 -4.90 -7.62 -9.28
CA ARG A 25 -4.34 -8.10 -10.55
C ARG A 25 -2.88 -8.44 -10.34
N VAL A 26 -2.48 -9.59 -10.86
CA VAL A 26 -1.09 -10.04 -10.82
C VAL A 26 -0.61 -10.31 -12.23
N PRO A 27 0.72 -10.30 -12.47
CA PRO A 27 1.24 -10.66 -13.79
C PRO A 27 0.84 -12.07 -14.16
N GLU A 28 0.66 -12.33 -15.45
CA GLU A 28 0.36 -13.67 -15.92
C GLU A 28 1.49 -14.65 -15.63
N GLU A 29 2.72 -14.15 -15.68
CA GLU A 29 3.88 -14.99 -15.39
C GLU A 29 4.04 -15.18 -13.88
N PHE A 30 4.55 -16.35 -13.54
CA PHE A 30 4.90 -16.63 -12.14
C PHE A 30 6.01 -15.67 -11.69
N LEU A 31 5.79 -14.96 -10.62
CA LEU A 31 6.72 -13.95 -10.15
C LEU A 31 7.16 -14.26 -8.73
N MET A 32 8.45 -14.46 -8.57
CA MET A 32 9.08 -14.65 -7.26
C MET A 32 9.94 -13.44 -6.95
N VAL A 33 9.80 -12.92 -5.74
CA VAL A 33 10.58 -11.77 -5.29
C VAL A 33 11.10 -12.08 -3.89
N PRO A 34 12.40 -11.89 -3.64
CA PRO A 34 12.92 -12.07 -2.28
C PRO A 34 12.30 -11.04 -1.34
N MET A 35 11.72 -11.52 -0.26
CA MET A 35 11.09 -10.62 0.69
C MET A 35 10.79 -11.32 2.00
N ASP A 36 10.64 -10.53 3.06
CA ASP A 36 10.03 -11.01 4.28
C ASP A 36 8.52 -10.93 4.09
N ALA A 37 7.89 -12.08 3.87
CA ALA A 37 6.48 -12.13 3.52
C ALA A 37 5.59 -11.46 4.56
N VAL A 38 5.87 -11.68 5.84
CA VAL A 38 5.03 -11.11 6.91
C VAL A 38 5.11 -9.59 6.89
N LEU A 39 6.30 -9.05 6.72
CA LEU A 39 6.48 -7.60 6.68
C LEU A 39 5.84 -6.97 5.43
N ILE A 40 5.98 -7.61 4.28
CA ILE A 40 5.39 -7.08 3.06
C ILE A 40 3.86 -7.19 3.11
N GLU A 41 3.33 -8.25 3.68
CA GLU A 41 1.88 -8.34 3.93
C GLU A 41 1.42 -7.18 4.79
N GLN A 42 2.19 -6.83 5.81
CA GLN A 42 1.84 -5.70 6.69
C GLN A 42 1.83 -4.38 5.91
N VAL A 43 2.80 -4.18 5.03
CA VAL A 43 2.81 -2.99 4.17
C VAL A 43 1.55 -2.94 3.31
N LEU A 44 1.21 -4.04 2.65
CA LEU A 44 0.04 -4.10 1.78
C LEU A 44 -1.24 -3.84 2.57
N ILE A 45 -1.38 -4.45 3.74
CA ILE A 45 -2.56 -4.25 4.58
C ILE A 45 -2.68 -2.78 4.99
N ASN A 46 -1.58 -2.16 5.41
CA ASN A 46 -1.60 -0.75 5.80
C ASN A 46 -2.01 0.15 4.64
N LEU A 47 -1.47 -0.08 3.45
CA LEU A 47 -1.82 0.72 2.28
C LEU A 47 -3.28 0.52 1.87
N LEU A 48 -3.74 -0.73 1.90
CA LEU A 48 -5.12 -1.04 1.53
C LEU A 48 -6.12 -0.49 2.54
N GLU A 49 -5.85 -0.62 3.83
CA GLU A 49 -6.71 -0.04 4.86
C GLU A 49 -6.79 1.47 4.72
N ASN A 50 -5.64 2.09 4.46
CA ASN A 50 -5.57 3.51 4.23
C ASN A 50 -6.46 3.93 3.06
N ALA A 51 -6.39 3.19 1.96
CA ALA A 51 -7.22 3.47 0.80
C ALA A 51 -8.71 3.31 1.11
N VAL A 52 -9.09 2.23 1.80
CA VAL A 52 -10.49 1.98 2.14
C VAL A 52 -11.05 3.09 3.04
N VAL A 53 -10.28 3.48 4.04
CA VAL A 53 -10.76 4.44 5.04
C VAL A 53 -10.81 5.86 4.51
N HIS A 54 -9.85 6.24 3.69
CA HIS A 54 -9.68 7.65 3.30
C HIS A 54 -10.15 8.00 1.90
N ALA A 55 -10.41 7.02 1.05
CA ALA A 55 -10.86 7.31 -0.30
C ALA A 55 -12.26 7.92 -0.34
N GLU A 56 -13.13 7.49 0.56
CA GLU A 56 -14.52 7.94 0.61
C GLU A 56 -15.23 7.77 -0.74
N SER A 57 -14.93 6.67 -1.42
CA SER A 57 -15.47 6.40 -2.75
C SER A 57 -16.12 5.03 -2.77
N THR A 58 -17.12 4.86 -3.64
CA THR A 58 -17.76 3.56 -3.86
C THR A 58 -17.02 2.75 -4.92
N GLU A 59 -16.07 3.36 -5.62
CA GLU A 59 -15.32 2.65 -6.64
C GLU A 59 -14.33 1.67 -6.01
N PRO A 60 -14.08 0.53 -6.68
CA PRO A 60 -13.12 -0.44 -6.15
C PRO A 60 -11.72 0.13 -6.04
N ILE A 61 -11.01 -0.32 -5.03
CA ILE A 61 -9.60 -0.05 -4.90
C ILE A 61 -8.86 -1.06 -5.78
N GLU A 62 -7.86 -0.61 -6.50
CA GLU A 62 -7.05 -1.50 -7.32
C GLU A 62 -5.74 -1.81 -6.62
N CYS A 63 -5.44 -3.10 -6.54
CA CYS A 63 -4.16 -3.58 -6.01
C CYS A 63 -3.54 -4.44 -7.09
N TYR A 64 -2.43 -3.97 -7.67
CA TYR A 64 -1.83 -4.72 -8.77
C TYR A 64 -0.32 -4.65 -8.72
N VAL A 65 0.31 -5.64 -9.39
CA VAL A 65 1.76 -5.76 -9.42
C VAL A 65 2.22 -5.75 -10.87
N GLU A 66 3.26 -4.98 -11.13
CA GLU A 66 3.94 -4.95 -12.41
C GLU A 66 5.31 -5.61 -12.28
N SER A 67 5.68 -6.38 -13.28
CA SER A 67 6.98 -7.02 -13.33
C SER A 67 7.86 -6.25 -14.30
N LEU A 68 8.81 -5.50 -13.75
CA LEU A 68 9.82 -4.80 -14.56
C LEU A 68 11.09 -5.65 -14.60
N SER A 69 12.10 -5.22 -15.36
CA SER A 69 13.28 -6.07 -15.52
C SER A 69 14.01 -6.36 -14.20
N ASP A 70 14.21 -5.36 -13.38
CA ASP A 70 14.96 -5.50 -12.13
C ASP A 70 14.13 -5.43 -10.88
N TYR A 71 12.89 -4.99 -11.01
CA TYR A 71 12.01 -4.72 -9.86
C TYR A 71 10.60 -5.21 -10.12
N ALA A 72 9.92 -5.57 -9.06
CA ALA A 72 8.48 -5.68 -9.05
C ALA A 72 7.93 -4.40 -8.44
N VAL A 73 6.86 -3.85 -8.99
CA VAL A 73 6.21 -2.65 -8.49
C VAL A 73 4.82 -3.02 -8.02
N PHE A 74 4.54 -2.72 -6.76
CA PHE A 74 3.25 -3.00 -6.15
C PHE A 74 2.47 -1.69 -6.05
N HIS A 75 1.26 -1.67 -6.56
CA HIS A 75 0.40 -0.49 -6.61
C HIS A 75 -0.85 -0.67 -5.79
N VAL A 76 -1.24 0.35 -5.05
CA VAL A 76 -2.53 0.44 -4.40
C VAL A 76 -3.15 1.76 -4.81
N ARG A 77 -4.19 1.70 -5.61
CA ARG A 77 -4.83 2.88 -6.17
C ARG A 77 -6.27 3.01 -5.73
N ASP A 78 -6.65 4.20 -5.24
CA ASP A 78 -8.03 4.53 -4.97
C ASP A 78 -8.52 5.60 -5.95
N TYR A 79 -9.84 5.80 -5.98
CA TYR A 79 -10.50 6.78 -6.83
C TYR A 79 -11.27 7.78 -6.00
N GLY A 80 -10.76 8.07 -4.81
CA GLY A 80 -11.40 8.97 -3.87
C GLY A 80 -10.93 10.41 -3.99
N VAL A 81 -10.81 11.05 -2.83
CA VAL A 81 -10.53 12.49 -2.77
C VAL A 81 -9.06 12.85 -2.98
N GLY A 82 -8.18 11.87 -2.92
CA GLY A 82 -6.75 12.13 -3.05
C GLY A 82 -6.12 12.61 -1.75
N ILE A 83 -4.84 12.96 -1.83
CA ILE A 83 -4.06 13.41 -0.68
C ILE A 83 -3.85 14.91 -0.81
N PRO A 84 -4.07 15.69 0.26
CA PRO A 84 -3.78 17.12 0.20
C PRO A 84 -2.33 17.35 -0.24
N PRO A 85 -2.10 18.22 -1.22
CA PRO A 85 -0.73 18.42 -1.74
C PRO A 85 0.31 18.74 -0.67
N GLU A 86 -0.08 19.49 0.36
CA GLU A 86 0.82 19.85 1.44
C GLU A 86 1.22 18.66 2.30
N LYS A 87 0.48 17.55 2.21
CA LYS A 87 0.80 16.35 2.97
C LYS A 87 1.62 15.34 2.18
N LEU A 88 1.61 15.45 0.85
CA LEU A 88 2.34 14.47 0.01
C LEU A 88 3.81 14.39 0.38
N ALA A 89 4.46 15.52 0.61
CA ALA A 89 5.89 15.56 0.88
C ALA A 89 6.27 14.89 2.19
N THR A 90 5.35 14.86 3.17
CA THR A 90 5.64 14.37 4.52
C THR A 90 4.84 13.14 4.91
N ILE A 91 4.12 12.55 3.97
CA ILE A 91 3.17 11.49 4.30
C ILE A 91 3.82 10.26 4.92
N PHE A 92 5.10 10.03 4.64
CA PHE A 92 5.83 8.89 5.19
C PHE A 92 6.67 9.24 6.43
N ASP A 93 6.58 10.46 6.93
CA ASP A 93 7.46 10.91 8.02
C ASP A 93 6.95 10.55 9.41
N GLY A 94 5.74 10.08 9.51
CA GLY A 94 5.14 9.79 10.81
C GLY A 94 4.57 11.02 11.51
N SER A 95 5.06 12.20 11.18
CA SER A 95 4.61 13.42 11.84
C SER A 95 3.33 13.99 11.25
N SER A 96 3.09 13.72 9.99
CA SER A 96 1.94 14.29 9.29
C SER A 96 0.60 13.79 9.80
N SER A 97 0.61 12.73 10.56
CA SER A 97 -0.60 12.10 11.05
C SER A 97 -1.00 12.54 12.45
N THR A 98 -0.19 13.35 13.07
CA THR A 98 -0.43 13.69 14.49
C THR A 98 -1.73 14.39 14.72
N THR A 99 -2.28 14.98 13.67
CA THR A 99 -3.53 15.72 13.78
C THR A 99 -4.75 14.82 13.61
N SER A 100 -4.55 13.61 13.21
CA SER A 100 -5.67 12.74 12.88
C SER A 100 -5.82 11.60 13.86
N THR A 101 -5.92 11.93 15.13
CA THR A 101 -6.48 10.96 16.03
C THR A 101 -7.96 10.91 15.73
N SER A 102 -8.33 9.97 14.93
CA SER A 102 -9.74 9.82 14.65
C SER A 102 -10.45 9.35 15.91
N PRO A 103 -11.69 9.77 16.10
CA PRO A 103 -12.44 9.39 17.30
C PRO A 103 -12.63 7.91 17.50
N ASP A 104 -12.44 7.12 16.45
CA ASP A 104 -12.60 5.68 16.53
C ASP A 104 -11.33 4.96 16.96
N GLY A 105 -10.32 5.70 17.38
CA GLY A 105 -9.10 5.12 17.91
C GLY A 105 -8.12 4.63 16.87
N ARG A 106 -8.36 4.91 15.61
CA ARG A 106 -7.39 4.58 14.57
C ARG A 106 -6.23 5.54 14.67
N LYS A 107 -5.13 5.01 15.07
CA LYS A 107 -3.91 5.79 15.13
C LYS A 107 -3.53 6.24 13.75
N GLY A 108 -3.03 7.43 13.69
CA GLY A 108 -2.81 8.12 12.46
C GLY A 108 -2.09 7.33 11.41
N MET A 109 -2.52 7.52 10.18
CA MET A 109 -1.96 6.91 9.00
C MET A 109 -0.46 7.11 8.88
N GLY A 110 0.04 8.26 9.35
CA GLY A 110 1.45 8.57 9.21
C GLY A 110 2.37 7.61 9.95
N ILE A 111 1.91 7.06 11.08
CA ILE A 111 2.70 6.07 11.80
C ILE A 111 2.77 4.78 11.00
N GLY A 112 1.63 4.33 10.47
CA GLY A 112 1.60 3.15 9.63
C GLY A 112 2.42 3.32 8.36
N LEU A 113 2.32 4.49 7.73
CA LEU A 113 3.06 4.77 6.50
C LEU A 113 4.56 4.90 6.74
N SER A 114 4.98 5.47 7.88
CA SER A 114 6.40 5.55 8.19
C SER A 114 7.00 4.16 8.42
N ILE A 115 6.24 3.28 9.03
CA ILE A 115 6.65 1.88 9.18
C ILE A 115 6.78 1.21 7.83
N CYS A 116 5.82 1.44 6.93
CA CYS A 116 5.89 0.92 5.57
C CYS A 116 7.17 1.36 4.88
N LYS A 117 7.51 2.63 4.99
CA LYS A 117 8.72 3.14 4.37
C LYS A 117 9.96 2.46 4.95
N THR A 118 10.01 2.28 6.26
CA THR A 118 11.13 1.60 6.91
C THR A 118 11.29 0.17 6.37
N ILE A 119 10.18 -0.55 6.27
CA ILE A 119 10.19 -1.93 5.77
C ILE A 119 10.68 -1.97 4.32
N ILE A 120 10.15 -1.11 3.47
CA ILE A 120 10.50 -1.12 2.05
C ILE A 120 11.96 -0.71 1.83
N LEU A 121 12.44 0.29 2.56
CA LEU A 121 13.84 0.67 2.47
C LEU A 121 14.76 -0.47 2.90
N ALA A 122 14.38 -1.20 3.95
CA ALA A 122 15.15 -2.35 4.41
C ALA A 122 15.20 -3.46 3.36
N HIS A 123 14.22 -3.50 2.47
CA HIS A 123 14.19 -4.48 1.37
C HIS A 123 14.93 -3.98 0.12
N GLY A 124 15.51 -2.79 0.17
CA GLY A 124 16.21 -2.22 -0.98
C GLY A 124 15.29 -1.57 -2.00
N GLY A 125 14.05 -1.30 -1.63
CA GLY A 125 13.09 -0.67 -2.52
C GLY A 125 12.79 0.76 -2.17
N GLU A 126 11.81 1.32 -2.86
CA GLU A 126 11.31 2.67 -2.60
C GLU A 126 9.79 2.64 -2.48
N ILE A 127 9.24 3.56 -1.72
CA ILE A 127 7.79 3.72 -1.60
C ILE A 127 7.45 5.18 -1.89
N LYS A 128 6.40 5.38 -2.67
CA LYS A 128 5.96 6.70 -3.12
C LYS A 128 4.44 6.82 -3.05
N ALA A 129 3.98 8.06 -3.01
CA ALA A 129 2.56 8.38 -3.10
C ALA A 129 2.39 9.48 -4.12
N ILE A 130 1.39 9.34 -4.98
CA ILE A 130 1.07 10.36 -5.99
C ILE A 130 -0.43 10.55 -6.03
N ASN A 131 -0.84 11.73 -6.49
CA ASN A 131 -2.23 12.01 -6.81
C ASN A 131 -2.48 11.83 -8.28
N HIS A 132 -3.65 11.31 -8.61
CA HIS A 132 -4.19 11.31 -9.96
C HIS A 132 -5.26 12.37 -10.06
N THR A 133 -5.87 12.53 -11.22
CA THR A 133 -7.01 13.42 -11.39
C THR A 133 -8.12 13.06 -10.41
N ARG A 134 -8.32 11.76 -10.17
CA ARG A 134 -9.21 11.26 -9.14
C ARG A 134 -8.45 10.29 -8.25
N GLY A 135 -8.38 10.62 -6.97
CA GLY A 135 -7.81 9.72 -5.99
C GLY A 135 -6.30 9.75 -5.90
N ALA A 136 -5.78 8.80 -5.20
CA ALA A 136 -4.35 8.70 -4.92
C ALA A 136 -3.85 7.30 -5.21
N GLU A 137 -2.56 7.20 -5.36
CA GLU A 137 -1.91 5.90 -5.56
C GLU A 137 -0.66 5.84 -4.69
N PHE A 138 -0.53 4.73 -3.98
CA PHE A 138 0.70 4.37 -3.29
C PHE A 138 1.36 3.26 -4.07
N TYR A 139 2.65 3.34 -4.27
CA TYR A 139 3.35 2.22 -4.90
C TYR A 139 4.71 2.02 -4.25
N PHE A 140 5.18 0.79 -4.27
CA PHE A 140 6.52 0.48 -3.79
C PHE A 140 7.19 -0.53 -4.71
N THR A 141 8.52 -0.50 -4.71
CA THR A 141 9.31 -1.39 -5.53
C THR A 141 10.05 -2.38 -4.65
N LEU A 142 10.26 -3.57 -5.16
CA LEU A 142 11.10 -4.57 -4.52
C LEU A 142 12.05 -5.13 -5.58
N PRO A 143 13.36 -5.20 -5.28
CA PRO A 143 14.29 -5.82 -6.22
C PRO A 143 13.94 -7.28 -6.45
N LYS A 144 14.04 -7.73 -7.69
CA LYS A 144 13.75 -9.12 -8.04
C LYS A 144 14.83 -10.07 -7.60
N GLU A 145 16.06 -9.59 -7.50
CA GLU A 145 17.18 -10.40 -7.09
C GLU A 145 17.89 -9.76 -5.92
N ASP A 146 18.29 -10.61 -5.01
CA ASP A 146 19.08 -10.21 -3.86
C ASP A 146 20.52 -10.13 -4.30
N LYS A 147 21.08 -8.92 -4.34
CA LYS A 147 22.48 -8.74 -4.75
C LYS A 147 23.35 -8.42 -3.57
#